data_141d6109dba68369bc7699ff9603f89c
#
_entry.id   141d6109dba68369bc7699ff9603f89c
#
_cell.length_a   1.000
_cell.length_b   1.000
_cell.length_c   1.000
_cell.angle_alpha   90.00
_cell.angle_beta   90.00
_cell.angle_gamma   90.00
#
_symmetry.space_group_name_H-M   'P 1'
#
loop_
_entity.id
_entity.type
_entity.pdbx_description
1 polymer ?
#
loop_
_entity_poly.entity_id
_entity_poly.type
_entity_poly.pdbx_seq_one_letter_code
_entity_poly.pdbx_strand_id
1 'polypeptide(L)'
;MFDFKILFSYIFFTVGKIECFFYEYLKNPKQIGAFCSSSQKLGFVMTQNINLRQANYIVEIGPGTGVFTENILKYKNKKAQFFAIEINKNMADKLKRKIVNLDIEIGSAENLPYFLRQRNITYADVIISGIPWSLLRDHEQEKLLKIIHKSLKPNGYFSTFAYVLPTYSSLKFRQKIFSLFAEVRISKVVW
;
A
#
# COMPACT_ATOMS: atom_id res chain seq x y z
N MET A 1 -3.50 -16.67 19.63
CA MET A 1 -2.89 -16.49 18.30
C MET A 1 -3.70 -15.40 17.60
N PHE A 2 -3.09 -14.25 17.32
CA PHE A 2 -3.84 -13.13 16.72
C PHE A 2 -3.94 -13.35 15.20
N ASP A 3 -5.16 -13.36 14.69
CA ASP A 3 -5.40 -13.54 13.26
C ASP A 3 -5.23 -12.21 12.53
N PHE A 4 -4.16 -12.10 11.73
CA PHE A 4 -3.97 -10.98 10.83
C PHE A 4 -4.46 -11.35 9.43
N LYS A 5 -5.24 -10.45 8.82
CA LYS A 5 -5.83 -10.66 7.50
C LYS A 5 -5.13 -9.82 6.46
N ILE A 6 -4.87 -10.41 5.31
CA ILE A 6 -4.30 -9.70 4.16
C ILE A 6 -5.19 -9.82 2.95
N LEU A 7 -5.43 -8.69 2.28
CA LEU A 7 -5.97 -8.65 0.92
C LEU A 7 -4.82 -8.44 -0.06
N PHE A 8 -4.62 -9.39 -0.95
CA PHE A 8 -3.57 -9.39 -1.93
C PHE A 8 -4.15 -9.28 -3.34
N SER A 9 -3.76 -8.24 -4.08
CA SER A 9 -4.25 -7.99 -5.44
C SER A 9 -3.15 -8.22 -6.45
N TYR A 10 -3.47 -8.89 -7.56
CA TYR A 10 -2.55 -9.12 -8.66
C TYR A 10 -2.77 -8.14 -9.80
N ILE A 11 -1.66 -7.67 -10.37
CA ILE A 11 -1.65 -6.88 -11.60
C ILE A 11 -0.89 -7.67 -12.66
N PHE A 12 -1.46 -7.77 -13.86
CA PHE A 12 -0.80 -8.41 -15.01
C PHE A 12 -0.03 -7.36 -15.83
N PHE A 13 1.29 -7.58 -16.00
CA PHE A 13 2.14 -6.82 -16.91
C PHE A 13 3.17 -7.71 -17.61
N THR A 14 3.57 -7.33 -18.83
CA THR A 14 4.62 -8.02 -19.60
C THR A 14 6.03 -7.67 -19.06
N VAL A 15 6.89 -8.67 -18.94
CA VAL A 15 8.18 -8.68 -18.18
C VAL A 15 9.15 -7.55 -18.51
N GLY A 16 9.20 -7.06 -19.73
CA GLY A 16 10.20 -6.06 -20.16
C GLY A 16 9.84 -4.60 -19.89
N LYS A 17 8.61 -4.32 -19.44
CA LYS A 17 8.11 -2.95 -19.26
C LYS A 17 8.03 -2.48 -17.80
N ILE A 18 8.14 -3.37 -16.83
CA ILE A 18 7.83 -3.07 -15.41
C ILE A 18 8.92 -2.26 -14.74
N GLU A 19 10.19 -2.64 -14.85
CA GLU A 19 11.30 -1.93 -14.21
C GLU A 19 11.53 -0.57 -14.87
N CYS A 20 11.50 -0.54 -16.21
CA CYS A 20 11.57 0.69 -16.98
C CYS A 20 10.39 1.61 -16.69
N PHE A 21 9.19 1.06 -16.57
CA PHE A 21 7.95 1.80 -16.33
C PHE A 21 7.92 2.47 -14.95
N PHE A 22 8.33 1.78 -13.88
CA PHE A 22 8.30 2.37 -12.54
C PHE A 22 9.40 3.42 -12.37
N TYR A 23 10.56 3.20 -12.98
CA TYR A 23 11.65 4.18 -13.05
C TYR A 23 11.25 5.42 -13.88
N GLU A 24 10.60 5.22 -15.01
CA GLU A 24 10.00 6.29 -15.84
C GLU A 24 8.86 6.99 -15.11
N TYR A 25 8.02 6.26 -14.38
CA TYR A 25 6.95 6.80 -13.54
C TYR A 25 7.49 7.73 -12.45
N LEU A 26 8.56 7.35 -11.78
CA LEU A 26 9.22 8.19 -10.78
C LEU A 26 9.89 9.42 -11.41
N LYS A 27 10.38 9.31 -12.66
CA LYS A 27 11.00 10.41 -13.40
C LYS A 27 10.01 11.33 -14.11
N ASN A 28 8.96 10.77 -14.75
CA ASN A 28 8.04 11.49 -15.63
C ASN A 28 6.56 11.12 -15.40
N PRO A 29 5.94 11.55 -14.30
CA PRO A 29 4.55 11.17 -13.96
C PRO A 29 3.49 11.70 -14.94
N LYS A 30 3.87 12.57 -15.90
CA LYS A 30 2.93 13.18 -16.87
C LYS A 30 2.61 12.32 -18.10
N GLN A 31 3.38 11.29 -18.41
CA GLN A 31 3.21 10.49 -19.64
C GLN A 31 2.22 9.32 -19.52
N ILE A 32 1.47 9.21 -18.42
CA ILE A 32 0.77 7.98 -18.04
C ILE A 32 -0.76 8.10 -18.12
N GLY A 33 -1.29 8.76 -19.14
CA GLY A 33 -2.75 8.83 -19.36
C GLY A 33 -3.43 7.46 -19.57
N ALA A 34 -2.73 6.48 -20.15
CA ALA A 34 -3.29 5.14 -20.43
C ALA A 34 -3.37 4.24 -19.19
N PHE A 35 -2.61 4.53 -18.13
CA PHE A 35 -2.57 3.74 -16.89
C PHE A 35 -3.55 4.24 -15.81
N CYS A 36 -4.16 5.39 -16.01
CA CYS A 36 -5.10 5.97 -15.04
C CYS A 36 -6.31 5.05 -14.78
N SER A 37 -6.84 4.39 -15.81
CA SER A 37 -8.01 3.50 -15.65
C SER A 37 -7.64 2.21 -14.88
N SER A 38 -6.50 1.63 -15.17
CA SER A 38 -6.00 0.45 -14.44
C SER A 38 -5.67 0.79 -12.98
N SER A 39 -5.10 1.97 -12.73
CA SER A 39 -4.82 2.48 -11.39
C SER A 39 -6.10 2.69 -10.58
N GLN A 40 -7.16 3.23 -11.16
CA GLN A 40 -8.45 3.41 -10.48
C GLN A 40 -9.13 2.07 -10.15
N LYS A 41 -9.11 1.12 -11.09
CA LYS A 41 -9.62 -0.24 -10.83
C LYS A 41 -8.83 -0.92 -9.70
N LEU A 42 -7.50 -0.78 -9.71
CA LEU A 42 -6.67 -1.31 -8.64
C LEU A 42 -6.98 -0.64 -7.30
N GLY A 43 -7.11 0.69 -7.28
CA GLY A 43 -7.49 1.43 -6.08
C GLY A 43 -8.81 0.94 -5.50
N PHE A 44 -9.81 0.69 -6.34
CA PHE A 44 -11.08 0.13 -5.94
C PHE A 44 -10.91 -1.28 -5.35
N VAL A 45 -10.22 -2.18 -6.04
CA VAL A 45 -9.98 -3.56 -5.57
C VAL A 45 -9.20 -3.59 -4.25
N MET A 46 -8.20 -2.73 -4.10
CA MET A 46 -7.38 -2.62 -2.89
C MET A 46 -8.18 -2.15 -1.66
N THR A 47 -9.30 -1.46 -1.87
CA THR A 47 -10.09 -0.85 -0.79
C THR A 47 -11.45 -1.50 -0.55
N GLN A 48 -12.03 -2.20 -1.54
CA GLN A 48 -13.41 -2.72 -1.44
C GLN A 48 -13.59 -3.87 -0.45
N ASN A 49 -12.56 -4.71 -0.25
CA ASN A 49 -12.65 -5.92 0.56
C ASN A 49 -12.07 -5.74 1.98
N ILE A 50 -11.73 -4.51 2.34
CA ILE A 50 -11.26 -4.13 3.66
C ILE A 50 -12.30 -3.19 4.28
N ASN A 51 -12.62 -3.40 5.55
CA ASN A 51 -13.70 -2.66 6.19
C ASN A 51 -13.28 -1.24 6.60
N LEU A 52 -13.03 -0.36 5.61
CA LEU A 52 -12.64 1.04 5.84
C LEU A 52 -13.68 1.84 6.65
N ARG A 53 -14.96 1.44 6.56
CA ARG A 53 -16.04 2.13 7.29
C ARG A 53 -16.00 1.87 8.80
N GLN A 54 -15.43 0.76 9.24
CA GLN A 54 -15.30 0.40 10.66
C GLN A 54 -13.89 0.68 11.20
N ALA A 55 -12.93 1.03 10.34
CA ALA A 55 -11.58 1.37 10.76
C ALA A 55 -11.56 2.73 11.44
N ASN A 56 -10.82 2.82 12.56
CA ASN A 56 -10.54 4.07 13.25
C ASN A 56 -9.19 4.65 12.82
N TYR A 57 -8.21 3.80 12.56
CA TYR A 57 -6.84 4.17 12.21
C TYR A 57 -6.41 3.50 10.91
N ILE A 58 -6.19 4.30 9.89
CA ILE A 58 -5.84 3.85 8.53
C ILE A 58 -4.51 4.46 8.14
N VAL A 59 -3.61 3.65 7.63
CA VAL A 59 -2.31 4.09 7.11
C VAL A 59 -2.16 3.68 5.66
N GLU A 60 -1.68 4.59 4.82
CA GLU A 60 -1.25 4.31 3.46
C GLU A 60 0.27 4.42 3.34
N ILE A 61 0.91 3.43 2.76
CA ILE A 61 2.35 3.39 2.52
C ILE A 61 2.61 3.48 1.01
N GLY A 62 3.31 4.53 0.58
CA GLY A 62 3.59 4.78 -0.84
C GLY A 62 2.36 5.22 -1.62
N PRO A 63 1.72 6.36 -1.28
CA PRO A 63 0.53 6.86 -1.97
C PRO A 63 0.77 7.22 -3.43
N GLY A 64 2.01 7.60 -3.78
CA GLY A 64 2.37 7.96 -5.16
C GLY A 64 1.50 9.08 -5.73
N THR A 65 0.71 8.79 -6.79
CA THR A 65 -0.21 9.75 -7.41
C THR A 65 -1.53 9.96 -6.66
N GLY A 66 -1.77 9.17 -5.59
CA GLY A 66 -2.93 9.31 -4.71
C GLY A 66 -4.16 8.51 -5.14
N VAL A 67 -4.04 7.54 -6.03
CA VAL A 67 -5.18 6.72 -6.47
C VAL A 67 -5.81 5.95 -5.32
N PHE A 68 -4.98 5.35 -4.45
CA PHE A 68 -5.48 4.66 -3.27
C PHE A 68 -5.94 5.67 -2.22
N THR A 69 -5.21 6.78 -2.04
CA THR A 69 -5.58 7.88 -1.15
C THR A 69 -7.01 8.37 -1.41
N GLU A 70 -7.35 8.65 -2.67
CA GLU A 70 -8.69 9.10 -3.06
C GLU A 70 -9.77 8.07 -2.71
N ASN A 71 -9.52 6.78 -2.98
CA ASN A 71 -10.44 5.71 -2.62
C ASN A 71 -10.57 5.56 -1.10
N ILE A 72 -9.46 5.63 -0.35
CA ILE A 72 -9.50 5.58 1.12
C ILE A 72 -10.36 6.73 1.66
N LEU A 73 -10.09 7.95 1.23
CA LEU A 73 -10.82 9.14 1.68
C LEU A 73 -12.31 9.09 1.34
N LYS A 74 -12.66 8.49 0.19
CA LYS A 74 -14.06 8.30 -0.24
C LYS A 74 -14.81 7.30 0.64
N TYR A 75 -14.16 6.21 1.07
CA TYR A 75 -14.83 5.08 1.71
C TYR A 75 -14.59 4.96 3.21
N LYS A 76 -13.58 5.64 3.78
CA LYS A 76 -13.31 5.60 5.21
C LYS A 76 -14.44 6.23 6.03
N ASN A 77 -14.54 5.83 7.30
CA ASN A 77 -15.36 6.56 8.26
C ASN A 77 -14.89 8.02 8.37
N LYS A 78 -15.82 8.98 8.44
CA LYS A 78 -15.49 10.41 8.61
C LYS A 78 -14.67 10.68 9.88
N LYS A 79 -14.89 9.90 10.95
CA LYS A 79 -14.15 10.00 12.22
C LYS A 79 -12.81 9.27 12.21
N ALA A 80 -12.54 8.43 11.21
CA ALA A 80 -11.30 7.69 11.13
C ALA A 80 -10.11 8.65 10.90
N GLN A 81 -9.06 8.47 11.68
CA GLN A 81 -7.77 9.09 11.41
C GLN A 81 -7.09 8.34 10.26
N PHE A 82 -6.56 9.11 9.33
CA PHE A 82 -5.87 8.60 8.17
C PHE A 82 -4.60 9.41 7.95
N PHE A 83 -3.49 8.74 7.73
CA PHE A 83 -2.28 9.37 7.24
C PHE A 83 -1.55 8.51 6.23
N ALA A 84 -0.74 9.15 5.40
CA ALA A 84 0.10 8.48 4.41
C ALA A 84 1.59 8.65 4.73
N ILE A 85 2.43 7.73 4.23
CA ILE A 85 3.90 7.80 4.32
C ILE A 85 4.46 7.71 2.90
N GLU A 86 5.20 8.73 2.46
CA GLU A 86 5.82 8.79 1.15
C GLU A 86 7.31 9.13 1.28
N ILE A 87 8.16 8.30 0.68
CA ILE A 87 9.61 8.52 0.74
C ILE A 87 10.06 9.64 -0.19
N ASN A 88 9.34 9.86 -1.29
CA ASN A 88 9.65 10.87 -2.26
C ASN A 88 8.97 12.21 -1.92
N LYS A 89 9.78 13.18 -1.47
CA LYS A 89 9.30 14.52 -1.10
C LYS A 89 8.49 15.18 -2.22
N ASN A 90 8.94 15.09 -3.48
CA ASN A 90 8.26 15.73 -4.60
C ASN A 90 6.86 15.13 -4.85
N MET A 91 6.73 13.81 -4.66
CA MET A 91 5.43 13.12 -4.76
C MET A 91 4.52 13.52 -3.62
N ALA A 92 5.02 13.55 -2.39
CA ALA A 92 4.28 13.99 -1.22
C ALA A 92 3.78 15.44 -1.38
N ASP A 93 4.65 16.37 -1.83
CA ASP A 93 4.29 17.76 -2.05
C ASP A 93 3.23 17.94 -3.17
N LYS A 94 3.32 17.14 -4.25
CA LYS A 94 2.30 17.12 -5.31
C LYS A 94 0.96 16.62 -4.77
N LEU A 95 0.99 15.57 -3.95
CA LEU A 95 -0.23 15.00 -3.38
C LEU A 95 -0.87 15.94 -2.36
N LYS A 96 -0.10 16.64 -1.54
CA LYS A 96 -0.60 17.70 -0.64
C LYS A 96 -1.29 18.84 -1.39
N ARG A 97 -0.77 19.22 -2.56
CA ARG A 97 -1.43 20.24 -3.41
C ARG A 97 -2.74 19.74 -4.04
N LYS A 98 -2.81 18.44 -4.34
CA LYS A 98 -4.00 17.81 -4.93
C LYS A 98 -5.10 17.58 -3.90
N ILE A 99 -4.74 17.19 -2.68
CA ILE A 99 -5.67 16.84 -1.61
C ILE A 99 -5.40 17.75 -0.43
N VAL A 100 -6.29 18.71 -0.24
CA VAL A 100 -6.20 19.70 0.86
C VAL A 100 -6.29 18.98 2.21
N ASN A 101 -5.48 19.40 3.18
CA ASN A 101 -5.41 18.86 4.55
C ASN A 101 -5.03 17.36 4.61
N LEU A 102 -4.37 16.83 3.59
CA LEU A 102 -3.85 15.47 3.64
C LEU A 102 -2.74 15.37 4.70
N ASP A 103 -2.94 14.51 5.69
CA ASP A 103 -1.89 14.12 6.63
C ASP A 103 -0.95 13.15 5.93
N ILE A 104 0.26 13.60 5.60
CA ILE A 104 1.29 12.81 4.92
C ILE A 104 2.67 13.10 5.49
N GLU A 105 3.35 12.04 5.89
CA GLU A 105 4.74 12.04 6.34
C GLU A 105 5.70 11.82 5.18
N ILE A 106 6.79 12.57 5.17
CA ILE A 106 7.89 12.37 4.22
C ILE A 106 8.95 11.53 4.91
N GLY A 107 9.09 10.27 4.49
CA GLY A 107 10.05 9.37 5.10
C GLY A 107 9.89 7.92 4.70
N SER A 108 10.76 7.08 5.27
CA SER A 108 10.69 5.63 5.04
C SER A 108 9.51 5.01 5.78
N ALA A 109 8.85 4.06 5.13
CA ALA A 109 7.83 3.20 5.74
C ALA A 109 8.36 2.38 6.93
N GLU A 110 9.66 2.20 7.05
CA GLU A 110 10.30 1.58 8.22
C GLU A 110 10.05 2.38 9.51
N ASN A 111 9.78 3.69 9.39
CA ASN A 111 9.46 4.57 10.50
C ASN A 111 7.97 4.55 10.89
N LEU A 112 7.17 3.64 10.32
CA LEU A 112 5.74 3.51 10.64
C LEU A 112 5.45 3.48 12.15
N PRO A 113 6.18 2.71 13.01
CA PRO A 113 5.91 2.72 14.45
C PRO A 113 6.14 4.10 15.12
N TYR A 114 7.09 4.87 14.60
CA TYR A 114 7.34 6.23 15.07
C TYR A 114 6.19 7.17 14.69
N PHE A 115 5.74 7.15 13.42
CA PHE A 115 4.64 7.99 12.94
C PHE A 115 3.30 7.68 13.61
N LEU A 116 3.05 6.41 13.95
CA LEU A 116 1.90 6.01 14.77
C LEU A 116 1.96 6.65 16.16
N ARG A 117 3.11 6.52 16.85
CA ARG A 117 3.30 7.10 18.20
C ARG A 117 3.11 8.61 18.22
N GLN A 118 3.59 9.34 17.20
CA GLN A 118 3.38 10.80 17.09
C GLN A 118 1.90 11.20 17.07
N ARG A 119 1.02 10.28 16.66
CA ARG A 119 -0.44 10.47 16.60
C ARG A 119 -1.18 9.83 17.78
N ASN A 120 -0.44 9.33 18.78
CA ASN A 120 -0.99 8.57 19.91
C ASN A 120 -1.75 7.30 19.47
N ILE A 121 -1.33 6.70 18.35
CA ILE A 121 -1.89 5.47 17.79
C ILE A 121 -0.97 4.32 18.15
N THR A 122 -1.49 3.31 18.85
CA THR A 122 -0.74 2.10 19.20
C THR A 122 -0.67 1.14 18.01
N TYR A 123 -1.80 0.91 17.35
CA TYR A 123 -1.94 -0.01 16.23
C TYR A 123 -2.88 0.55 15.16
N ALA A 124 -2.58 0.28 13.91
CA ALA A 124 -3.48 0.58 12.81
C ALA A 124 -4.55 -0.52 12.64
N ASP A 125 -5.78 -0.13 12.31
CA ASP A 125 -6.82 -1.07 11.90
C ASP A 125 -6.58 -1.60 10.50
N VAL A 126 -6.12 -0.71 9.62
CA VAL A 126 -5.89 -0.98 8.20
C VAL A 126 -4.58 -0.34 7.77
N ILE A 127 -3.75 -1.11 7.08
CA ILE A 127 -2.57 -0.61 6.36
C ILE A 127 -2.73 -0.97 4.89
N ILE A 128 -2.61 0.01 4.01
CA ILE A 128 -2.66 -0.18 2.55
C ILE A 128 -1.29 0.19 1.98
N SER A 129 -0.70 -0.70 1.18
CA SER A 129 0.62 -0.48 0.59
C SER A 129 0.55 -0.36 -0.92
N GLY A 130 0.93 0.82 -1.43
CA GLY A 130 1.19 1.12 -2.83
C GLY A 130 2.63 0.87 -3.27
N ILE A 131 3.46 0.24 -2.42
CA ILE A 131 4.85 -0.02 -2.74
C ILE A 131 4.97 -1.17 -3.75
N PRO A 132 5.78 -1.03 -4.80
CA PRO A 132 6.12 -2.11 -5.70
C PRO A 132 7.15 -3.05 -5.04
N TRP A 133 6.68 -4.07 -4.38
CA TRP A 133 7.51 -5.00 -3.59
C TRP A 133 8.64 -5.68 -4.37
N SER A 134 8.44 -5.86 -5.69
CA SER A 134 9.46 -6.44 -6.58
C SER A 134 10.74 -5.61 -6.71
N LEU A 135 10.69 -4.32 -6.37
CA LEU A 135 11.84 -3.42 -6.38
C LEU A 135 12.64 -3.44 -5.07
N LEU A 136 12.07 -4.01 -4.00
CA LEU A 136 12.75 -4.15 -2.73
C LEU A 136 13.61 -5.42 -2.72
N ARG A 137 14.80 -5.32 -2.13
CA ARG A 137 15.64 -6.48 -1.86
C ARG A 137 14.97 -7.42 -0.86
N ASP A 138 15.32 -8.68 -0.88
CA ASP A 138 14.69 -9.73 -0.08
C ASP A 138 14.61 -9.40 1.42
N HIS A 139 15.70 -8.89 1.99
CA HIS A 139 15.77 -8.49 3.40
C HIS A 139 14.96 -7.21 3.72
N GLU A 140 14.84 -6.29 2.75
CA GLU A 140 14.02 -5.08 2.91
C GLU A 140 12.53 -5.44 2.93
N GLN A 141 12.10 -6.35 2.03
CA GLN A 141 10.74 -6.88 2.03
C GLN A 141 10.41 -7.52 3.39
N GLU A 142 11.29 -8.39 3.89
CA GLU A 142 11.07 -9.08 5.15
C GLU A 142 11.00 -8.12 6.33
N LYS A 143 11.93 -7.17 6.41
CA LYS A 143 11.97 -6.15 7.44
C LYS A 143 10.67 -5.33 7.46
N LEU A 144 10.28 -4.82 6.28
CA LEU A 144 9.09 -3.97 6.17
C LEU A 144 7.81 -4.75 6.46
N LEU A 145 7.67 -6.00 5.98
CA LEU A 145 6.53 -6.85 6.31
C LEU A 145 6.40 -7.09 7.81
N LYS A 146 7.53 -7.36 8.52
CA LYS A 146 7.53 -7.52 9.98
C LYS A 146 7.11 -6.24 10.70
N ILE A 147 7.53 -5.07 10.21
CA ILE A 147 7.13 -3.77 10.76
C ILE A 147 5.62 -3.57 10.57
N ILE A 148 5.11 -3.79 9.36
CA ILE A 148 3.68 -3.68 9.04
C ILE A 148 2.86 -4.62 9.94
N HIS A 149 3.25 -5.89 10.00
CA HIS A 149 2.57 -6.89 10.82
C HIS A 149 2.49 -6.49 12.30
N LYS A 150 3.61 -6.01 12.89
CA LYS A 150 3.66 -5.53 14.29
C LYS A 150 2.89 -4.22 14.52
N SER A 151 2.63 -3.45 13.48
CA SER A 151 1.91 -2.17 13.55
C SER A 151 0.39 -2.32 13.36
N LEU A 152 -0.06 -3.50 12.95
CA LEU A 152 -1.48 -3.83 12.85
C LEU A 152 -2.03 -4.29 14.20
N LYS A 153 -3.26 -3.89 14.50
CA LYS A 153 -4.00 -4.47 15.62
C LYS A 153 -4.36 -5.94 15.34
N PRO A 154 -4.65 -6.76 16.37
CA PRO A 154 -5.26 -8.07 16.18
C PRO A 154 -6.51 -7.96 15.27
N ASN A 155 -6.63 -8.86 14.31
CA ASN A 155 -7.67 -8.83 13.26
C ASN A 155 -7.64 -7.58 12.35
N GLY A 156 -6.57 -6.82 12.34
CA GLY A 156 -6.36 -5.73 11.40
C GLY A 156 -6.10 -6.24 9.98
N TYR A 157 -6.27 -5.34 9.01
CA TYR A 157 -6.13 -5.67 7.59
C TYR A 157 -4.88 -5.05 6.98
N PHE A 158 -4.12 -5.86 6.29
CA PHE A 158 -3.08 -5.39 5.38
C PHE A 158 -3.56 -5.61 3.93
N SER A 159 -3.54 -4.56 3.11
CA SER A 159 -3.86 -4.65 1.70
C SER A 159 -2.66 -4.25 0.86
N THR A 160 -2.28 -5.07 -0.10
CA THR A 160 -1.19 -4.80 -1.01
C THR A 160 -1.40 -5.47 -2.35
N PHE A 161 -0.58 -5.13 -3.34
CA PHE A 161 -0.60 -5.76 -4.65
C PHE A 161 0.75 -6.37 -5.01
N ALA A 162 0.75 -7.33 -5.92
CA ALA A 162 1.95 -7.79 -6.59
C ALA A 162 1.67 -8.09 -8.07
N TYR A 163 2.73 -8.10 -8.84
CA TYR A 163 2.65 -8.48 -10.25
C TYR A 163 2.50 -9.99 -10.40
N VAL A 164 1.72 -10.43 -11.39
CA VAL A 164 1.42 -11.86 -11.63
C VAL A 164 2.64 -12.67 -12.09
N LEU A 165 3.74 -12.00 -12.45
CA LEU A 165 4.91 -12.68 -13.00
C LEU A 165 5.50 -13.70 -12.01
N PRO A 166 5.74 -14.95 -12.43
CA PRO A 166 6.34 -15.98 -11.59
C PRO A 166 7.87 -15.79 -11.52
N THR A 167 8.31 -14.61 -11.07
CA THR A 167 9.73 -14.37 -10.79
C THR A 167 10.08 -14.98 -9.43
N TYR A 168 11.34 -15.33 -9.25
CA TYR A 168 11.84 -15.84 -7.96
C TYR A 168 11.53 -14.88 -6.79
N SER A 169 11.66 -13.57 -7.03
CA SER A 169 11.32 -12.53 -6.04
C SER A 169 9.83 -12.54 -5.70
N SER A 170 8.94 -12.68 -6.69
CA SER A 170 7.50 -12.71 -6.45
C SER A 170 7.04 -13.95 -5.69
N LEU A 171 7.65 -15.10 -5.94
CA LEU A 171 7.37 -16.34 -5.21
C LEU A 171 7.81 -16.23 -3.75
N LYS A 172 9.03 -15.74 -3.49
CA LYS A 172 9.52 -15.49 -2.13
C LYS A 172 8.66 -14.50 -1.37
N PHE A 173 8.25 -13.40 -2.01
CA PHE A 173 7.38 -12.41 -1.40
C PHE A 173 6.04 -13.04 -0.96
N ARG A 174 5.45 -13.86 -1.83
CA ARG A 174 4.22 -14.61 -1.50
C ARG A 174 4.42 -15.53 -0.30
N GLN A 175 5.50 -16.32 -0.27
CA GLN A 175 5.82 -17.19 0.87
C GLN A 175 5.90 -16.42 2.19
N LYS A 176 6.56 -15.23 2.19
CA LYS A 176 6.65 -14.36 3.37
C LYS A 176 5.27 -13.89 3.83
N ILE A 177 4.39 -13.49 2.90
CA ILE A 177 3.02 -13.10 3.23
C ILE A 177 2.28 -14.27 3.88
N PHE A 178 2.29 -15.45 3.27
CA PHE A 178 1.61 -16.62 3.83
C PHE A 178 2.17 -17.07 5.18
N SER A 179 3.46 -16.82 5.47
CA SER A 179 4.06 -17.15 6.75
C SER A 179 3.73 -16.15 7.87
N LEU A 180 3.43 -14.90 7.53
CA LEU A 180 3.20 -13.82 8.51
C LEU A 180 1.71 -13.59 8.81
N PHE A 181 0.82 -13.83 7.84
CA PHE A 181 -0.59 -13.52 7.97
C PHE A 181 -1.44 -14.81 8.02
N ALA A 182 -2.30 -14.91 9.01
CA ALA A 182 -3.12 -16.11 9.23
C ALA A 182 -4.19 -16.32 8.16
N GLU A 183 -4.72 -15.22 7.59
CA GLU A 183 -5.69 -15.27 6.49
C GLU A 183 -5.20 -14.44 5.31
N VAL A 184 -5.02 -15.08 4.16
CA VAL A 184 -4.59 -14.43 2.91
C VAL A 184 -5.70 -14.57 1.87
N ARG A 185 -6.31 -13.43 1.51
CA ARG A 185 -7.30 -13.36 0.43
C ARG A 185 -6.65 -12.79 -0.83
N ILE A 186 -6.86 -13.46 -1.95
CA ILE A 186 -6.34 -13.05 -3.25
C ILE A 186 -7.50 -12.58 -4.11
N SER A 187 -7.42 -11.34 -4.59
CA SER A 187 -8.43 -10.82 -5.52
C SER A 187 -8.27 -11.39 -6.93
N LYS A 188 -9.26 -11.18 -7.77
CA LYS A 188 -9.10 -11.40 -9.23
C LYS A 188 -8.01 -10.47 -9.76
N VAL A 189 -7.33 -10.92 -10.83
CA VAL A 189 -6.33 -10.11 -11.54
C VAL A 189 -6.95 -8.81 -12.03
N VAL A 190 -6.27 -7.69 -11.82
CA VAL A 190 -6.70 -6.39 -12.33
C VAL A 190 -5.92 -6.10 -13.61
N TRP A 191 -6.65 -5.84 -14.71
CA TRP A 191 -6.13 -5.53 -16.04
C TRP A 191 -6.13 -4.03 -16.30
#